data_35a1b4849b7b867a5df8c58f67ecb101
#
_entry.id   35a1b4849b7b867a5df8c58f67ecb101
#
_cell.length_a   1.000
_cell.length_b   1.000
_cell.length_c   1.000
_cell.angle_alpha   90.00
_cell.angle_beta   90.00
_cell.angle_gamma   90.00
#
_symmetry.space_group_name_H-M   'P 1'
#
loop_
_entity.id
_entity.type
_entity.pdbx_description
1 polymer ?
#
loop_
_entity_poly.entity_id
_entity_poly.type
_entity_poly.pdbx_seq_one_letter_code
_entity_poly.pdbx_strand_id
1 'polypeptide(L)'
;MRRSRADSEASHSKLSRRAVLLGSAQLLFMGGLAARMNYLQVDQADQFRLLAEENRINIRLIPPARGEIFDRNGVRLAQNVPSYRIVIVREDADDVDAVMDRLGKVIDLDPEMRDRAMAEIKRSAPFLPVTVADDVTWDEVSRVSVNAPALPGVSPEVGLTRVYPRGSDFAH
;
A
#
# COMPACT_ATOMS: atom_id res chain seq x y z
N MET A 1 34.20 -44.93 -45.82
CA MET A 1 33.80 -43.86 -46.75
C MET A 1 34.52 -42.57 -46.39
N ARG A 2 35.53 -42.12 -47.13
CA ARG A 2 36.22 -40.83 -46.91
C ARG A 2 35.40 -39.75 -47.61
N ARG A 3 34.81 -38.84 -46.88
CA ARG A 3 34.20 -37.60 -47.45
C ARG A 3 35.26 -36.83 -48.23
N SER A 4 34.93 -36.42 -49.45
CA SER A 4 35.87 -35.66 -50.28
C SER A 4 36.10 -34.26 -49.66
N ARG A 5 37.32 -33.70 -49.83
CA ARG A 5 37.65 -32.36 -49.34
C ARG A 5 36.72 -31.29 -49.92
N ALA A 6 36.26 -31.48 -51.16
CA ALA A 6 35.32 -30.58 -51.83
C ALA A 6 33.93 -30.51 -51.11
N ASP A 7 33.47 -31.63 -50.57
CA ASP A 7 32.21 -31.67 -49.83
C ASP A 7 32.29 -30.96 -48.48
N SER A 8 33.50 -31.00 -47.83
CA SER A 8 33.72 -30.29 -46.56
C SER A 8 33.83 -28.76 -46.76
N GLU A 9 34.49 -28.32 -47.85
CA GLU A 9 34.61 -26.88 -48.16
C GLU A 9 33.25 -26.27 -48.56
N ALA A 10 32.46 -26.99 -49.36
CA ALA A 10 31.10 -26.58 -49.71
C ALA A 10 30.17 -26.51 -48.49
N SER A 11 30.36 -27.43 -47.51
CA SER A 11 29.60 -27.44 -46.26
C SER A 11 29.99 -26.26 -45.36
N HIS A 12 31.28 -25.94 -45.25
CA HIS A 12 31.79 -24.80 -44.46
C HIS A 12 31.30 -23.46 -45.02
N SER A 13 31.28 -23.28 -46.35
CA SER A 13 30.75 -22.05 -46.95
C SER A 13 29.24 -21.85 -46.74
N LYS A 14 28.46 -22.91 -46.74
CA LYS A 14 27.02 -22.86 -46.42
C LYS A 14 26.76 -22.57 -44.94
N LEU A 15 27.58 -23.16 -44.07
CA LEU A 15 27.48 -22.90 -42.62
C LEU A 15 27.90 -21.44 -42.29
N SER A 16 28.93 -20.92 -42.94
CA SER A 16 29.37 -19.54 -42.71
C SER A 16 28.35 -18.50 -43.16
N ARG A 17 27.71 -18.68 -44.31
CA ARG A 17 26.62 -17.80 -44.77
C ARG A 17 25.43 -17.77 -43.83
N ARG A 18 25.00 -18.94 -43.33
CA ARG A 18 23.92 -19.04 -42.33
C ARG A 18 24.32 -18.38 -41.00
N ALA A 19 25.56 -18.60 -40.57
CA ALA A 19 26.08 -17.97 -39.37
C ALA A 19 26.14 -16.44 -39.48
N VAL A 20 26.55 -15.92 -40.65
CA VAL A 20 26.55 -14.48 -40.92
C VAL A 20 25.15 -13.90 -40.92
N LEU A 21 24.18 -14.56 -41.56
CA LEU A 21 22.78 -14.11 -41.55
C LEU A 21 22.17 -14.10 -40.16
N LEU A 22 22.39 -15.15 -39.38
CA LEU A 22 21.90 -15.22 -37.99
C LEU A 22 22.60 -14.17 -37.11
N GLY A 23 23.92 -14.03 -37.24
CA GLY A 23 24.68 -13.01 -36.51
C GLY A 23 24.24 -11.60 -36.84
N SER A 24 24.01 -11.30 -38.14
CA SER A 24 23.51 -9.99 -38.56
C SER A 24 22.10 -9.71 -38.02
N ALA A 25 21.21 -10.68 -38.09
CA ALA A 25 19.86 -10.55 -37.52
C ALA A 25 19.90 -10.30 -36.02
N GLN A 26 20.78 -11.01 -35.30
CA GLN A 26 20.95 -10.83 -33.87
C GLN A 26 21.54 -9.45 -33.51
N LEU A 27 22.52 -9.00 -34.26
CA LEU A 27 23.11 -7.64 -34.08
C LEU A 27 22.07 -6.54 -34.35
N LEU A 28 21.26 -6.67 -35.39
CA LEU A 28 20.17 -5.73 -35.68
C LEU A 28 19.13 -5.71 -34.57
N PHE A 29 18.77 -6.87 -34.06
CA PHE A 29 17.84 -6.98 -32.93
C PHE A 29 18.39 -6.36 -31.65
N MET A 30 19.66 -6.66 -31.31
CA MET A 30 20.33 -6.05 -30.16
C MET A 30 20.48 -4.52 -30.33
N GLY A 31 20.81 -4.05 -31.53
CA GLY A 31 20.87 -2.62 -31.86
C GLY A 31 19.52 -1.94 -31.65
N GLY A 32 18.44 -2.55 -32.10
CA GLY A 32 17.07 -2.08 -31.89
C GLY A 32 16.69 -2.01 -30.40
N LEU A 33 17.05 -3.03 -29.64
CA LEU A 33 16.84 -3.02 -28.18
C LEU A 33 17.66 -1.94 -27.48
N ALA A 34 18.92 -1.79 -27.84
CA ALA A 34 19.80 -0.75 -27.29
C ALA A 34 19.28 0.65 -27.60
N ALA A 35 18.84 0.89 -28.85
CA ALA A 35 18.22 2.15 -29.22
C ALA A 35 16.93 2.43 -28.44
N ARG A 36 16.07 1.41 -28.27
CA ARG A 36 14.84 1.51 -27.49
C ARG A 36 15.14 1.80 -26.02
N MET A 37 16.14 1.13 -25.47
CA MET A 37 16.55 1.31 -24.07
C MET A 37 17.11 2.74 -23.86
N ASN A 38 17.92 3.23 -24.78
CA ASN A 38 18.41 4.60 -24.74
C ASN A 38 17.26 5.61 -24.79
N TYR A 39 16.31 5.43 -25.71
CA TYR A 39 15.12 6.29 -25.81
C TYR A 39 14.33 6.34 -24.49
N LEU A 40 14.09 5.19 -23.84
CA LEU A 40 13.35 5.14 -22.58
C LEU A 40 14.13 5.71 -21.39
N GLN A 41 15.46 5.51 -21.37
CA GLN A 41 16.31 5.90 -20.24
C GLN A 41 16.84 7.33 -20.33
N VAL A 42 16.92 7.91 -21.52
CA VAL A 42 17.45 9.26 -21.72
C VAL A 42 16.32 10.21 -22.11
N ASP A 43 15.61 9.94 -23.19
CA ASP A 43 14.60 10.87 -23.71
C ASP A 43 13.33 10.92 -22.86
N GLN A 44 12.94 9.79 -22.26
CA GLN A 44 11.76 9.69 -21.42
C GLN A 44 12.07 9.54 -19.92
N ALA A 45 13.33 9.65 -19.52
CA ALA A 45 13.76 9.44 -18.13
C ALA A 45 13.01 10.30 -17.12
N ASP A 46 12.80 11.58 -17.42
CA ASP A 46 12.14 12.52 -16.51
C ASP A 46 10.66 12.18 -16.34
N GLN A 47 9.99 11.75 -17.40
CA GLN A 47 8.59 11.34 -17.36
C GLN A 47 8.40 10.09 -16.51
N PHE A 48 9.26 9.08 -16.68
CA PHE A 48 9.20 7.86 -15.88
C PHE A 48 9.62 8.07 -14.42
N ARG A 49 10.53 9.01 -14.17
CA ARG A 49 10.87 9.42 -12.80
C ARG A 49 9.70 10.07 -12.10
N LEU A 50 9.00 11.00 -12.74
CA LEU A 50 7.81 11.62 -12.17
C LEU A 50 6.73 10.59 -11.84
N LEU A 51 6.44 9.67 -12.76
CA LEU A 51 5.48 8.60 -12.54
C LEU A 51 5.89 7.66 -11.40
N ALA A 52 7.19 7.36 -11.27
CA ALA A 52 7.71 6.54 -10.19
C ALA A 52 7.66 7.27 -8.84
N GLU A 53 7.89 8.58 -8.81
CA GLU A 53 7.77 9.40 -7.61
C GLU A 53 6.31 9.54 -7.18
N GLU A 54 5.38 9.80 -8.10
CA GLU A 54 3.95 9.84 -7.83
C GLU A 54 3.42 8.52 -7.25
N ASN A 55 3.87 7.39 -7.80
CA ASN A 55 3.49 6.06 -7.29
C ASN A 55 4.12 5.72 -5.93
N ARG A 56 5.21 6.38 -5.55
CA ARG A 56 5.90 6.20 -4.27
C ARG A 56 5.36 7.09 -3.17
N ILE A 57 4.78 8.25 -3.53
CA ILE A 57 4.27 9.22 -2.56
C ILE A 57 2.83 8.87 -2.23
N ASN A 58 2.61 8.24 -1.09
CA ASN A 58 1.28 8.06 -0.54
C ASN A 58 0.92 9.30 0.30
N ILE A 59 0.14 10.22 -0.27
CA ILE A 59 -0.29 11.44 0.42
C ILE A 59 -1.36 11.05 1.43
N ARG A 60 -0.98 11.02 2.71
CA ARG A 60 -1.93 10.84 3.81
C ARG A 60 -2.30 12.21 4.38
N LEU A 61 -3.57 12.58 4.28
CA LEU A 61 -4.09 13.80 4.89
C LEU A 61 -4.16 13.59 6.41
N ILE A 62 -3.30 14.30 7.15
CA ILE A 62 -3.33 14.32 8.61
C ILE A 62 -4.11 15.57 9.02
N PRO A 63 -5.36 15.45 9.51
CA PRO A 63 -6.11 16.61 9.97
C PRO A 63 -5.39 17.22 11.18
N PRO A 64 -5.26 18.56 11.23
CA PRO A 64 -4.64 19.23 12.36
C PRO A 64 -5.50 19.06 13.61
N ALA A 65 -4.84 19.00 14.77
CA ALA A 65 -5.51 18.99 16.06
C ALA A 65 -6.34 20.27 16.23
N ARG A 66 -7.59 20.14 16.69
CA ARG A 66 -8.41 21.31 17.02
C ARG A 66 -7.81 22.04 18.21
N GLY A 67 -7.87 23.38 18.21
CA GLY A 67 -7.44 24.21 19.34
C GLY A 67 -8.21 23.86 20.63
N GLU A 68 -7.54 23.94 21.76
CA GLU A 68 -8.18 23.83 23.08
C GLU A 68 -9.04 25.06 23.36
N ILE A 69 -10.09 24.92 24.15
CA ILE A 69 -10.96 26.02 24.58
C ILE A 69 -10.79 26.21 26.08
N PHE A 70 -10.54 27.45 26.47
CA PHE A 70 -10.41 27.84 27.86
C PHE A 70 -11.44 28.89 28.23
N ASP A 71 -11.84 28.94 29.48
CA ASP A 71 -12.60 30.05 30.02
C ASP A 71 -11.67 31.29 30.33
N ARG A 72 -12.26 32.39 30.79
CA ARG A 72 -11.50 33.59 31.16
C ARG A 72 -10.51 33.36 32.33
N ASN A 73 -10.68 32.31 33.11
CA ASN A 73 -9.85 31.97 34.24
C ASN A 73 -8.80 30.90 33.89
N GLY A 74 -8.69 30.52 32.61
CA GLY A 74 -7.75 29.49 32.13
C GLY A 74 -8.17 28.06 32.41
N VAL A 75 -9.45 27.84 32.77
CA VAL A 75 -9.98 26.48 32.95
C VAL A 75 -10.29 25.85 31.60
N ARG A 76 -9.84 24.63 31.34
CA ARG A 76 -10.07 23.91 30.10
C ARG A 76 -11.54 23.50 29.98
N LEU A 77 -12.21 24.01 28.95
CA LEU A 77 -13.59 23.64 28.59
C LEU A 77 -13.63 22.54 27.53
N ALA A 78 -12.64 22.51 26.62
CA ALA A 78 -12.47 21.45 25.65
C ALA A 78 -10.99 21.20 25.40
N GLN A 79 -10.59 19.93 25.41
CA GLN A 79 -9.22 19.49 25.18
C GLN A 79 -9.17 18.29 24.26
N ASN A 80 -8.04 18.06 23.62
CA ASN A 80 -7.79 16.86 22.84
C ASN A 80 -7.04 15.84 23.70
N VAL A 81 -7.50 14.61 23.71
CA VAL A 81 -6.81 13.49 24.35
C VAL A 81 -6.43 12.45 23.29
N PRO A 82 -5.30 11.77 23.44
CA PRO A 82 -4.98 10.65 22.57
C PRO A 82 -6.08 9.58 22.66
N SER A 83 -6.55 9.14 21.52
CA SER A 83 -7.49 8.03 21.38
C SER A 83 -6.89 7.03 20.41
N TYR A 84 -7.08 5.76 20.66
CA TYR A 84 -6.63 4.71 19.79
C TYR A 84 -7.82 4.17 19.00
N ARG A 85 -7.58 3.84 17.73
CA ARG A 85 -8.56 3.21 16.87
C ARG A 85 -7.91 2.08 16.09
N ILE A 86 -8.71 1.12 15.69
CA ILE A 86 -8.28 0.03 14.84
C ILE A 86 -8.86 0.27 13.46
N VAL A 87 -8.00 0.26 12.46
CA VAL A 87 -8.37 0.45 11.06
C VAL A 87 -8.01 -0.79 10.25
N ILE A 88 -8.77 -1.00 9.17
CA ILE A 88 -8.48 -2.03 8.17
C ILE A 88 -8.34 -1.41 6.80
N VAL A 89 -7.33 -1.86 6.04
CA VAL A 89 -7.14 -1.55 4.62
C VAL A 89 -7.52 -2.79 3.83
N ARG A 90 -8.56 -2.68 3.01
CA ARG A 90 -9.11 -3.81 2.27
C ARG A 90 -8.12 -4.44 1.29
N GLU A 91 -7.27 -3.60 0.67
CA GLU A 91 -6.27 -4.04 -0.31
C GLU A 91 -5.20 -4.96 0.31
N ASP A 92 -4.89 -4.75 1.59
CA ASP A 92 -3.90 -5.52 2.34
C ASP A 92 -4.51 -6.76 3.02
N ALA A 93 -5.84 -6.89 3.01
CA ALA A 93 -6.56 -8.00 3.60
C ALA A 93 -6.94 -9.03 2.51
N ASP A 94 -6.44 -10.27 2.62
CA ASP A 94 -6.76 -11.33 1.66
C ASP A 94 -8.27 -11.66 1.63
N ASP A 95 -8.86 -11.77 2.81
CA ASP A 95 -10.29 -12.02 3.05
C ASP A 95 -10.75 -11.20 4.25
N VAL A 96 -11.48 -10.12 3.96
CA VAL A 96 -11.96 -9.16 4.97
C VAL A 96 -12.88 -9.83 6.00
N ASP A 97 -13.79 -10.71 5.56
CA ASP A 97 -14.72 -11.38 6.47
C ASP A 97 -13.96 -12.28 7.45
N ALA A 98 -13.01 -13.07 6.96
CA ALA A 98 -12.17 -13.92 7.80
C ALA A 98 -11.25 -13.11 8.74
N VAL A 99 -10.75 -11.95 8.30
CA VAL A 99 -9.95 -11.06 9.15
C VAL A 99 -10.82 -10.45 10.25
N MET A 100 -12.02 -9.99 9.94
CA MET A 100 -12.96 -9.44 10.91
C MET A 100 -13.40 -10.49 11.96
N ASP A 101 -13.58 -11.75 11.56
CA ASP A 101 -13.87 -12.86 12.48
C ASP A 101 -12.70 -13.15 13.43
N ARG A 102 -11.46 -13.04 12.92
CA ARG A 102 -10.26 -13.19 13.76
C ARG A 102 -10.07 -12.00 14.69
N LEU A 103 -10.32 -10.80 14.22
CA LEU A 103 -10.25 -9.58 15.01
C LEU A 103 -11.24 -9.62 16.19
N GLY A 104 -12.48 -10.07 15.95
CA GLY A 104 -13.48 -10.24 17.00
C GLY A 104 -13.14 -11.28 18.08
N LYS A 105 -12.12 -12.13 17.83
CA LYS A 105 -11.57 -13.04 18.87
C LYS A 105 -10.46 -12.40 19.70
N VAL A 106 -9.86 -11.33 19.19
CA VAL A 106 -8.74 -10.61 19.83
C VAL A 106 -9.24 -9.44 20.67
N ILE A 107 -10.26 -8.74 20.19
CA ILE A 107 -10.93 -7.63 20.88
C ILE A 107 -12.43 -7.89 20.95
N ASP A 108 -13.08 -7.28 21.93
CA ASP A 108 -14.54 -7.33 22.07
C ASP A 108 -15.18 -6.37 21.04
N LEU A 109 -15.44 -6.88 19.85
CA LEU A 109 -16.02 -6.11 18.76
C LEU A 109 -17.54 -6.21 18.80
N ASP A 110 -18.20 -5.08 19.06
CA ASP A 110 -19.66 -4.99 19.02
C ASP A 110 -20.19 -5.39 17.62
N PRO A 111 -21.17 -6.29 17.54
CA PRO A 111 -21.80 -6.68 16.27
C PRO A 111 -22.27 -5.51 15.41
N GLU A 112 -22.84 -4.47 16.02
CA GLU A 112 -23.26 -3.28 15.28
C GLU A 112 -22.09 -2.49 14.71
N MET A 113 -20.95 -2.39 15.43
CA MET A 113 -19.72 -1.78 14.92
C MET A 113 -19.17 -2.58 13.75
N ARG A 114 -19.16 -3.90 13.86
CA ARG A 114 -18.74 -4.80 12.78
C ARG A 114 -19.54 -4.57 11.51
N ASP A 115 -20.87 -4.55 11.62
CA ASP A 115 -21.76 -4.39 10.46
C ASP A 115 -21.57 -3.01 9.81
N ARG A 116 -21.40 -1.94 10.59
CA ARG A 116 -21.09 -0.60 10.10
C ARG A 116 -19.75 -0.58 9.36
N ALA A 117 -18.71 -1.16 9.97
CA ALA A 117 -17.39 -1.24 9.35
C ALA A 117 -17.43 -2.03 8.04
N MET A 118 -18.13 -3.17 7.99
CA MET A 118 -18.29 -3.96 6.77
C MET A 118 -19.04 -3.20 5.67
N ALA A 119 -20.06 -2.42 6.02
CA ALA A 119 -20.78 -1.57 5.07
C ALA A 119 -19.88 -0.45 4.52
N GLU A 120 -19.04 0.14 5.37
CA GLU A 120 -18.09 1.19 4.99
C GLU A 120 -16.95 0.64 4.11
N ILE A 121 -16.40 -0.51 4.45
CA ILE A 121 -15.36 -1.19 3.66
C ILE A 121 -15.83 -1.47 2.22
N LYS A 122 -17.11 -1.82 2.05
CA LYS A 122 -17.70 -2.07 0.72
C LYS A 122 -17.85 -0.79 -0.10
N ARG A 123 -18.04 0.37 0.53
CA ARG A 123 -18.23 1.67 -0.13
C ARG A 123 -16.93 2.39 -0.39
N SER A 124 -15.93 2.19 0.46
CA SER A 124 -14.64 2.87 0.40
C SER A 124 -13.74 2.28 -0.68
N ALA A 125 -12.80 3.10 -1.18
CA ALA A 125 -11.77 2.61 -2.09
C ALA A 125 -10.88 1.57 -1.37
N PRO A 126 -10.34 0.55 -2.08
CA PRO A 126 -9.60 -0.56 -1.47
C PRO A 126 -8.40 -0.15 -0.62
N PHE A 127 -7.73 0.93 -1.01
CA PHE A 127 -6.53 1.46 -0.37
C PHE A 127 -6.79 2.39 0.80
N LEU A 128 -8.06 2.79 1.03
CA LEU A 128 -8.39 3.69 2.14
C LEU A 128 -8.57 2.90 3.45
N PRO A 129 -7.95 3.36 4.55
CA PRO A 129 -8.19 2.79 5.85
C PRO A 129 -9.62 3.08 6.32
N VAL A 130 -10.31 2.04 6.73
CA VAL A 130 -11.66 2.12 7.32
C VAL A 130 -11.55 1.80 8.80
N THR A 131 -12.17 2.64 9.65
CA THR A 131 -12.19 2.42 11.09
C THR A 131 -13.14 1.29 11.45
N VAL A 132 -12.61 0.30 12.16
CA VAL A 132 -13.36 -0.86 12.64
C VAL A 132 -13.80 -0.68 14.08
N ALA A 133 -12.90 -0.15 14.91
CA ALA A 133 -13.18 0.13 16.31
C ALA A 133 -12.53 1.46 16.71
N ASP A 134 -13.32 2.32 17.35
CA ASP A 134 -12.87 3.58 17.92
C ASP A 134 -12.71 3.44 19.43
N ASP A 135 -11.93 4.34 20.04
CA ASP A 135 -11.78 4.50 21.50
C ASP A 135 -11.30 3.22 22.20
N VAL A 136 -10.46 2.44 21.49
CA VAL A 136 -9.90 1.19 22.03
C VAL A 136 -8.85 1.49 23.09
N THR A 137 -8.77 0.60 24.07
CA THR A 137 -7.80 0.68 25.16
C THR A 137 -6.39 0.31 24.68
N TRP A 138 -5.37 0.75 25.42
CA TRP A 138 -3.99 0.35 25.14
C TRP A 138 -3.76 -1.16 25.18
N ASP A 139 -4.52 -1.87 26.03
CA ASP A 139 -4.46 -3.33 26.11
C ASP A 139 -4.98 -4.00 24.82
N GLU A 140 -6.07 -3.49 24.27
CA GLU A 140 -6.61 -3.97 22.98
C GLU A 140 -5.65 -3.66 21.82
N VAL A 141 -5.08 -2.45 21.79
CA VAL A 141 -4.03 -2.09 20.83
C VAL A 141 -2.86 -3.07 20.89
N SER A 142 -2.41 -3.39 22.11
CA SER A 142 -1.31 -4.32 22.33
C SER A 142 -1.67 -5.73 21.85
N ARG A 143 -2.88 -6.21 22.15
CA ARG A 143 -3.37 -7.51 21.67
C ARG A 143 -3.44 -7.57 20.13
N VAL A 144 -3.95 -6.54 19.48
CA VAL A 144 -4.00 -6.46 18.02
C VAL A 144 -2.59 -6.46 17.45
N SER A 145 -1.66 -5.67 18.02
CA SER A 145 -0.28 -5.57 17.56
C SER A 145 0.47 -6.91 17.67
N VAL A 146 0.28 -7.65 18.75
CA VAL A 146 0.89 -8.99 18.92
C VAL A 146 0.31 -9.99 17.91
N ASN A 147 -0.96 -9.86 17.55
CA ASN A 147 -1.63 -10.72 16.58
C ASN A 147 -1.56 -10.21 15.14
N ALA A 148 -0.82 -9.15 14.85
CA ALA A 148 -0.71 -8.54 13.53
C ALA A 148 -0.41 -9.55 12.39
N PRO A 149 0.45 -10.57 12.56
CA PRO A 149 0.68 -11.57 11.51
C PRO A 149 -0.57 -12.39 11.13
N ALA A 150 -1.53 -12.51 12.03
CA ALA A 150 -2.81 -13.20 11.80
C ALA A 150 -3.93 -12.27 11.31
N LEU A 151 -3.68 -10.97 11.29
CA LEU A 151 -4.64 -9.90 10.98
C LEU A 151 -4.12 -9.03 9.81
N PRO A 152 -3.93 -9.58 8.60
CA PRO A 152 -3.43 -8.81 7.46
C PRO A 152 -4.39 -7.65 7.16
N GLY A 153 -3.81 -6.48 6.87
CA GLY A 153 -4.55 -5.25 6.60
C GLY A 153 -5.09 -4.52 7.82
N VAL A 154 -5.00 -5.10 9.03
CA VAL A 154 -5.43 -4.45 10.27
C VAL A 154 -4.25 -3.75 10.95
N SER A 155 -4.44 -2.50 11.33
CA SER A 155 -3.44 -1.73 12.07
C SER A 155 -4.06 -0.82 13.12
N PRO A 156 -3.43 -0.69 14.30
CA PRO A 156 -3.83 0.32 15.27
C PRO A 156 -3.31 1.70 14.83
N GLU A 157 -4.14 2.72 14.99
CA GLU A 157 -3.79 4.11 14.74
C GLU A 157 -4.02 4.95 16.00
N VAL A 158 -3.16 5.96 16.16
CA VAL A 158 -3.32 6.98 17.19
C VAL A 158 -4.03 8.18 16.58
N GLY A 159 -5.15 8.55 17.16
CA GLY A 159 -5.89 9.75 16.84
C GLY A 159 -5.97 10.71 18.02
N LEU A 160 -6.74 11.77 17.85
CA LEU A 160 -7.07 12.72 18.91
C LEU A 160 -8.60 12.79 19.01
N THR A 161 -9.11 12.50 20.19
CA THR A 161 -10.53 12.67 20.52
C THR A 161 -10.72 13.92 21.34
N ARG A 162 -11.80 14.65 21.05
CA ARG A 162 -12.14 15.85 21.79
C ARG A 162 -12.96 15.51 23.02
N VAL A 163 -12.46 15.90 24.15
CA VAL A 163 -13.12 15.69 25.45
C VAL A 163 -13.53 17.04 26.05
N TYR A 164 -14.72 17.06 26.63
CA TYR A 164 -15.28 18.19 27.36
C TYR A 164 -15.27 17.85 28.85
N PRO A 165 -14.27 18.28 29.64
CA PRO A 165 -14.09 17.84 31.01
C PRO A 165 -15.26 18.18 31.94
N ARG A 166 -16.07 19.16 31.56
CA ARG A 166 -17.26 19.61 32.34
C ARG A 166 -18.59 19.17 31.70
N GLY A 167 -18.53 18.29 30.70
CA GLY A 167 -19.72 17.71 30.08
C GLY A 167 -20.69 18.74 29.54
N SER A 168 -21.97 18.51 29.76
CA SER A 168 -23.06 19.37 29.30
C SER A 168 -23.19 20.73 29.99
N ASP A 169 -22.40 21.00 31.04
CA ASP A 169 -22.52 22.23 31.82
C ASP A 169 -22.16 23.49 31.01
N PHE A 170 -21.37 23.36 29.94
CA PHE A 170 -20.85 24.46 29.17
C PHE A 170 -20.98 24.31 27.65
N ALA A 171 -21.35 23.13 27.13
CA ALA A 171 -21.45 22.89 25.71
C ALA A 171 -22.62 21.99 25.37
N HIS A 172 -23.38 22.37 24.35
CA HIS A 172 -24.43 21.59 23.76
C HIS A 172 -23.92 20.83 22.55
#